data_b06134d967eb2f0b40279f473445962b
#
_entry.id   b06134d967eb2f0b40279f473445962b
#
_cell.length_a   1.000
_cell.length_b   1.000
_cell.length_c   1.000
_cell.angle_alpha   90.00
_cell.angle_beta   90.00
_cell.angle_gamma   90.00
#
_symmetry.space_group_name_H-M   'P 1'
#
loop_
_entity.id
_entity.type
_entity.pdbx_description
1 polymer ?
#
loop_
_entity_poly.entity_id
_entity_poly.type
_entity_poly.pdbx_seq_one_letter_code
_entity_poly.pdbx_strand_id
1 'polypeptide(L)'
;MVTRRLLIVDDEPHIGLLLQLQLESRGYELRLARSLFEARGALKTDWGPPDGILLDIHLPDGSGVDLLRELRERPATATIPVLVLTAEGEERVLAEARRLGAQTITKPFSPTKLRALVGALVGDSDPEAAG
;
A
#
# COMPACT_ATOMS: atom_id res chain seq x y z
N MET A 1 -1.35 -21.37 -8.71
CA MET A 1 -2.23 -20.23 -8.44
C MET A 1 -1.65 -19.39 -7.33
N VAL A 2 -1.64 -18.07 -7.50
CA VAL A 2 -1.00 -17.17 -6.56
C VAL A 2 -1.97 -16.08 -6.12
N THR A 3 -2.20 -15.99 -4.81
CA THR A 3 -2.97 -14.89 -4.21
C THR A 3 -1.99 -13.92 -3.59
N ARG A 4 -2.03 -12.66 -4.03
CA ARG A 4 -1.19 -11.60 -3.49
C ARG A 4 -1.97 -10.84 -2.41
N ARG A 5 -1.29 -10.52 -1.34
CA ARG A 5 -1.86 -9.81 -0.19
C ARG A 5 -1.36 -8.38 -0.17
N LEU A 6 -2.29 -7.45 -0.02
CA LEU A 6 -1.98 -6.02 0.02
C LEU A 6 -2.52 -5.41 1.31
N LEU A 7 -1.69 -4.61 1.95
CA LEU A 7 -2.11 -3.76 3.06
C LEU A 7 -2.34 -2.36 2.50
N ILE A 8 -3.52 -1.82 2.70
CA ILE A 8 -3.87 -0.46 2.27
C ILE A 8 -3.96 0.42 3.51
N VAL A 9 -3.13 1.46 3.57
CA VAL A 9 -3.07 2.39 4.70
C VAL A 9 -3.55 3.76 4.20
N ASP A 10 -4.82 4.08 4.49
CA ASP A 10 -5.46 5.32 4.04
C ASP A 10 -6.66 5.58 4.95
N ASP A 11 -6.79 6.81 5.44
CA ASP A 11 -7.89 7.18 6.34
C ASP A 11 -9.13 7.70 5.62
N GLU A 12 -9.07 7.90 4.30
CA GLU A 12 -10.21 8.35 3.50
C GLU A 12 -11.12 7.17 3.14
N PRO A 13 -12.37 7.12 3.65
CA PRO A 13 -13.26 5.98 3.37
C PRO A 13 -13.52 5.74 1.89
N HIS A 14 -13.63 6.80 1.10
CA HIS A 14 -13.88 6.68 -0.34
C HIS A 14 -12.71 6.05 -1.07
N ILE A 15 -11.49 6.41 -0.71
CA ILE A 15 -10.29 5.84 -1.32
C ILE A 15 -10.15 4.38 -0.93
N GLY A 16 -10.31 4.05 0.34
CA GLY A 16 -10.26 2.67 0.81
C GLY A 16 -11.25 1.78 0.07
N LEU A 17 -12.50 2.24 -0.05
CA LEU A 17 -13.53 1.48 -0.76
C LEU A 17 -13.21 1.33 -2.25
N LEU A 18 -12.76 2.40 -2.89
CA LEU A 18 -12.38 2.36 -4.31
C LEU A 18 -11.26 1.36 -4.56
N LEU A 19 -10.20 1.41 -3.75
CA LEU A 19 -9.07 0.49 -3.87
C LEU A 19 -9.51 -0.94 -3.63
N GLN A 20 -10.35 -1.16 -2.63
CA GLN A 20 -10.88 -2.48 -2.33
C GLN A 20 -11.64 -3.06 -3.52
N LEU A 21 -12.57 -2.30 -4.08
CA LEU A 21 -13.35 -2.75 -5.24
C LEU A 21 -12.47 -3.05 -6.45
N GLN A 22 -11.51 -2.17 -6.75
CA GLN A 22 -10.65 -2.32 -7.90
C GLN A 22 -9.67 -3.49 -7.78
N LEU A 23 -9.16 -3.74 -6.60
CA LEU A 23 -8.12 -4.74 -6.40
C LEU A 23 -8.68 -6.12 -6.06
N GLU A 24 -9.77 -6.20 -5.27
CA GLU A 24 -10.42 -7.49 -5.02
C GLU A 24 -10.96 -8.10 -6.30
N SER A 25 -11.48 -7.29 -7.22
CA SER A 25 -11.95 -7.79 -8.52
C SER A 25 -10.84 -8.40 -9.36
N ARG A 26 -9.58 -8.08 -9.03
CA ARG A 26 -8.40 -8.64 -9.70
C ARG A 26 -7.77 -9.79 -8.90
N GLY A 27 -8.44 -10.25 -7.85
CA GLY A 27 -8.00 -11.40 -7.07
C GLY A 27 -7.06 -11.10 -5.91
N TYR A 28 -6.79 -9.83 -5.61
CA TYR A 28 -5.96 -9.47 -4.46
C TYR A 28 -6.73 -9.66 -3.15
N GLU A 29 -6.04 -10.17 -2.14
CA GLU A 29 -6.55 -10.21 -0.77
C GLU A 29 -6.09 -8.93 -0.06
N LEU A 30 -7.02 -8.20 0.55
CA LEU A 30 -6.73 -6.88 1.09
C LEU A 30 -7.00 -6.79 2.58
N ARG A 31 -6.19 -5.97 3.26
CA ARG A 31 -6.51 -5.44 4.58
C ARG A 31 -6.41 -3.93 4.54
N LEU A 32 -7.33 -3.28 5.24
CA LEU A 32 -7.39 -1.82 5.34
C LEU A 32 -6.94 -1.40 6.73
N ALA A 33 -6.10 -0.38 6.78
CA ALA A 33 -5.69 0.29 8.01
C ALA A 33 -5.90 1.78 7.81
N ARG A 34 -6.53 2.44 8.79
CA ARG A 34 -6.88 3.86 8.69
C ARG A 34 -5.91 4.78 9.41
N SER A 35 -4.86 4.21 9.99
CA SER A 35 -3.89 4.94 10.79
C SER A 35 -2.58 4.17 10.83
N LEU A 36 -1.53 4.81 11.29
CA LEU A 36 -0.26 4.15 11.55
C LEU A 36 -0.42 3.07 12.61
N PHE A 37 -1.20 3.35 13.63
CA PHE A 37 -1.47 2.39 14.70
C PHE A 37 -2.10 1.11 14.15
N GLU A 38 -3.14 1.25 13.33
CA GLU A 38 -3.80 0.08 12.71
C GLU A 38 -2.87 -0.65 11.75
N ALA A 39 -2.06 0.08 10.99
CA ALA A 39 -1.11 -0.52 10.07
C ALA A 39 -0.05 -1.35 10.81
N ARG A 40 0.50 -0.81 11.89
CA ARG A 40 1.46 -1.53 12.72
C ARG A 40 0.83 -2.78 13.32
N GLY A 41 -0.42 -2.69 13.75
CA GLY A 41 -1.17 -3.84 14.26
C GLY A 41 -1.36 -4.92 13.21
N ALA A 42 -1.73 -4.54 12.00
CA ALA A 42 -1.93 -5.48 10.89
C ALA A 42 -0.64 -6.23 10.54
N LEU A 43 0.50 -5.56 10.62
CA LEU A 43 1.80 -6.15 10.32
C LEU A 43 2.27 -7.15 11.38
N LYS A 44 1.65 -7.14 12.57
CA LYS A 44 2.00 -8.03 13.68
C LYS A 44 1.08 -9.23 13.81
N THR A 45 0.06 -9.34 12.97
CA THR A 45 -0.91 -10.43 13.05
C THR A 45 -0.45 -11.68 12.33
N ASP A 46 -1.17 -12.78 12.54
CA ASP A 46 -0.93 -14.06 11.88
C ASP A 46 -1.26 -14.03 10.38
N TRP A 47 -1.80 -12.91 9.88
CA TRP A 47 -2.02 -12.71 8.46
C TRP A 47 -0.71 -12.83 7.69
N GLY A 48 0.40 -12.54 8.36
CA GLY A 48 1.73 -12.58 7.78
C GLY A 48 2.10 -11.27 7.08
N PRO A 49 3.33 -11.15 6.59
CA PRO A 49 3.73 -9.95 5.85
C PRO A 49 2.97 -9.87 4.53
N PRO A 50 2.47 -8.66 4.16
CA PRO A 50 1.84 -8.48 2.88
C PRO A 50 2.86 -8.55 1.74
N ASP A 51 2.38 -8.83 0.54
CA ASP A 51 3.22 -8.80 -0.67
C ASP A 51 3.50 -7.37 -1.12
N GLY A 52 2.65 -6.44 -0.74
CA GLY A 52 2.84 -5.02 -1.02
C GLY A 52 2.00 -4.16 -0.10
N ILE A 53 2.37 -2.88 -0.03
CA ILE A 53 1.67 -1.90 0.80
C ILE A 53 1.35 -0.67 -0.05
N LEU A 54 0.09 -0.24 -0.01
CA LEU A 54 -0.35 1.05 -0.55
C LEU A 54 -0.46 2.00 0.64
N LEU A 55 0.29 3.08 0.63
CA LEU A 55 0.51 3.89 1.83
C LEU A 55 0.26 5.36 1.55
N ASP A 56 -0.79 5.91 2.18
CA ASP A 56 -1.02 7.35 2.19
C ASP A 56 0.00 8.02 3.12
N ILE A 57 0.36 9.25 2.78
CA ILE A 57 1.32 10.03 3.57
C ILE A 57 0.65 10.68 4.77
N HIS A 58 -0.54 11.27 4.56
CA HIS A 58 -1.23 12.02 5.62
C HIS A 58 -2.23 11.13 6.35
N LEU A 59 -1.86 10.72 7.55
CA LEU A 59 -2.67 9.87 8.41
C LEU A 59 -3.00 10.62 9.70
N PRO A 60 -4.08 10.23 10.42
CA PRO A 60 -4.49 10.97 11.61
C PRO A 60 -3.45 10.98 12.72
N ASP A 61 -2.59 9.97 12.78
CA ASP A 61 -1.59 9.83 13.84
C ASP A 61 -0.15 9.98 13.37
N GLY A 62 0.05 10.52 12.16
CA GLY A 62 1.39 10.84 11.69
C GLY A 62 1.59 10.70 10.20
N SER A 63 2.84 10.68 9.78
CA SER A 63 3.21 10.56 8.37
C SER A 63 3.45 9.12 7.95
N GLY A 64 2.92 8.76 6.77
CA GLY A 64 3.19 7.45 6.17
C GLY A 64 4.68 7.22 5.91
N VAL A 65 5.46 8.29 5.71
CA VAL A 65 6.92 8.16 5.53
C VAL A 65 7.58 7.58 6.78
N ASP A 66 7.07 7.89 7.95
CA ASP A 66 7.60 7.32 9.19
C ASP A 66 7.41 5.81 9.22
N LEU A 67 6.24 5.32 8.79
CA LEU A 67 6.00 3.90 8.68
C LEU A 67 6.92 3.27 7.62
N LEU A 68 7.08 3.91 6.49
CA LEU A 68 7.97 3.43 5.42
C LEU A 68 9.41 3.29 5.94
N ARG A 69 9.88 4.27 6.71
CA ARG A 69 11.21 4.22 7.31
C ARG A 69 11.33 3.03 8.27
N GLU A 70 10.33 2.84 9.13
CA GLU A 70 10.30 1.69 10.03
C GLU A 70 10.34 0.35 9.30
N LEU A 71 9.60 0.25 8.19
CA LEU A 71 9.59 -0.97 7.37
C LEU A 71 10.98 -1.28 6.84
N ARG A 72 11.70 -0.27 6.37
CA ARG A 72 13.03 -0.47 5.79
C ARG A 72 14.10 -0.80 6.83
N GLU A 73 13.88 -0.42 8.08
CA GLU A 73 14.81 -0.70 9.17
C GLU A 73 14.69 -2.12 9.74
N ARG A 74 13.59 -2.82 9.49
CA ARG A 74 13.36 -4.17 10.02
C ARG A 74 13.58 -5.22 8.94
N PRO A 75 14.41 -6.24 9.19
CA PRO A 75 14.68 -7.27 8.17
C PRO A 75 13.43 -7.96 7.65
N ALA A 76 12.44 -8.18 8.51
CA ALA A 76 11.20 -8.88 8.12
C ALA A 76 10.36 -8.10 7.10
N THR A 77 10.51 -6.78 7.03
CA THR A 77 9.70 -5.90 6.17
C THR A 77 10.53 -5.05 5.21
N ALA A 78 11.86 -5.13 5.30
CA ALA A 78 12.76 -4.23 4.58
C ALA A 78 12.61 -4.28 3.05
N THR A 79 12.15 -5.38 2.50
CA THR A 79 12.03 -5.58 1.06
C THR A 79 10.58 -5.54 0.55
N ILE A 80 9.60 -5.30 1.42
CA ILE A 80 8.21 -5.24 0.99
C ILE A 80 8.04 -4.04 0.04
N PRO A 81 7.53 -4.26 -1.18
CA PRO A 81 7.25 -3.17 -2.11
C PRO A 81 6.19 -2.23 -1.57
N VAL A 82 6.42 -0.93 -1.70
CA VAL A 82 5.50 0.09 -1.21
C VAL A 82 5.15 1.05 -2.35
N LEU A 83 3.85 1.32 -2.52
CA LEU A 83 3.34 2.37 -3.40
C LEU A 83 2.78 3.48 -2.52
N VAL A 84 3.41 4.64 -2.57
CA VAL A 84 2.99 5.80 -1.78
C VAL A 84 1.93 6.59 -2.55
N LEU A 85 0.82 6.86 -1.89
CA LEU A 85 -0.29 7.66 -2.41
C LEU A 85 -0.13 9.08 -1.89
N THR A 86 -0.05 10.06 -2.78
CA THR A 86 0.28 11.42 -2.38
C THR A 86 -0.56 12.45 -3.13
N ALA A 87 -0.67 13.66 -2.58
CA ALA A 87 -1.24 14.80 -3.28
C ALA A 87 -0.15 15.56 -4.02
N GLU A 88 -0.55 16.41 -4.98
CA GLU A 88 0.38 17.31 -5.67
C GLU A 88 1.07 18.23 -4.68
N GLY A 89 2.30 18.62 -4.99
CA GLY A 89 3.04 19.59 -4.20
C GLY A 89 3.87 19.00 -3.05
N GLU A 90 3.85 17.68 -2.90
CA GLU A 90 4.56 17.00 -1.80
C GLU A 90 5.97 16.55 -2.20
N GLU A 91 6.73 17.43 -2.86
CA GLU A 91 8.01 17.06 -3.48
C GLU A 91 9.06 16.51 -2.51
N ARG A 92 9.17 17.11 -1.31
CA ARG A 92 10.14 16.63 -0.31
C ARG A 92 9.81 15.25 0.19
N VAL A 93 8.53 15.02 0.44
CA VAL A 93 8.02 13.74 0.93
C VAL A 93 8.21 12.67 -0.13
N LEU A 94 7.92 13.00 -1.39
CA LEU A 94 8.13 12.10 -2.52
C LEU A 94 9.60 11.73 -2.68
N ALA A 95 10.49 12.71 -2.57
CA ALA A 95 11.92 12.46 -2.67
C ALA A 95 12.41 11.50 -1.60
N GLU A 96 11.92 11.66 -0.37
CA GLU A 96 12.27 10.76 0.72
C GLU A 96 11.70 9.36 0.51
N ALA A 97 10.44 9.26 0.09
CA ALA A 97 9.81 7.97 -0.20
C ALA A 97 10.58 7.21 -1.28
N ARG A 98 11.00 7.90 -2.32
CA ARG A 98 11.80 7.29 -3.40
C ARG A 98 13.18 6.83 -2.90
N ARG A 99 13.81 7.59 -2.04
CA ARG A 99 15.09 7.18 -1.41
C ARG A 99 14.92 5.92 -0.58
N LEU A 100 13.76 5.74 0.01
CA LEU A 100 13.40 4.54 0.77
C LEU A 100 12.89 3.40 -0.13
N GLY A 101 13.03 3.54 -1.43
CA GLY A 101 12.71 2.50 -2.39
C GLY A 101 11.23 2.36 -2.73
N ALA A 102 10.40 3.33 -2.38
CA ALA A 102 8.97 3.29 -2.71
C ALA A 102 8.71 3.81 -4.13
N GLN A 103 7.66 3.26 -4.75
CA GLN A 103 7.04 3.85 -5.93
C GLN A 103 6.01 4.87 -5.46
N THR A 104 5.63 5.79 -6.32
CA THR A 104 4.68 6.85 -5.97
C THR A 104 3.59 7.00 -7.02
N ILE A 105 2.39 7.39 -6.58
CA ILE A 105 1.29 7.76 -7.46
C ILE A 105 0.60 8.99 -6.85
N THR A 106 0.25 9.96 -7.70
CA THR A 106 -0.38 11.20 -7.25
C THR A 106 -1.89 11.10 -7.32
N LYS A 107 -2.58 11.52 -6.26
CA LYS A 107 -4.04 11.65 -6.24
C LYS A 107 -4.46 12.92 -6.97
N PRO A 108 -5.56 12.92 -7.73
CA PRO A 108 -6.36 11.76 -8.09
C PRO A 108 -5.67 10.89 -9.14
N PHE A 109 -5.88 9.59 -9.06
CA PHE A 109 -5.29 8.64 -10.01
C PHE A 109 -6.39 7.84 -10.71
N SER A 110 -6.10 7.36 -11.91
CA SER A 110 -7.04 6.47 -12.59
C SER A 110 -6.96 5.05 -12.03
N PRO A 111 -8.09 4.35 -11.93
CA PRO A 111 -8.07 2.94 -11.49
C PRO A 111 -7.18 2.06 -12.39
N THR A 112 -7.17 2.31 -13.68
CA THR A 112 -6.33 1.57 -14.62
C THR A 112 -4.85 1.74 -14.32
N LYS A 113 -4.41 2.99 -14.07
CA LYS A 113 -3.03 3.27 -13.72
C LYS A 113 -2.65 2.63 -12.39
N LEU A 114 -3.54 2.70 -11.41
CA LEU A 114 -3.32 2.07 -10.11
C LEU A 114 -3.11 0.57 -10.25
N ARG A 115 -4.01 -0.11 -10.97
CA ARG A 115 -3.90 -1.56 -11.17
C ARG A 115 -2.60 -1.94 -11.88
N ALA A 116 -2.22 -1.17 -12.89
CA ALA A 116 -0.97 -1.42 -13.61
C ALA A 116 0.25 -1.28 -12.70
N LEU A 117 0.27 -0.24 -11.86
CA LEU A 117 1.37 -0.02 -10.92
C LEU A 117 1.42 -1.12 -9.84
N VAL A 118 0.28 -1.53 -9.33
CA VAL A 118 0.22 -2.61 -8.34
C VAL A 118 0.73 -3.92 -8.95
N GLY A 119 0.28 -4.25 -10.16
CA GLY A 119 0.74 -5.44 -10.87
C GLY A 119 2.25 -5.43 -11.13
N ALA A 120 2.80 -4.28 -11.51
CA ALA A 120 4.23 -4.13 -11.72
C ALA A 120 5.02 -4.24 -10.41
N LEU A 121 4.42 -3.79 -9.31
CA LEU A 121 5.08 -3.73 -8.01
C LEU A 121 5.15 -5.09 -7.32
N VAL A 122 4.03 -5.81 -7.28
CA VAL A 122 3.90 -7.06 -6.51
C VAL A 122 3.62 -8.29 -7.36
N GLY A 123 3.40 -8.11 -8.65
CA GLY A 123 2.92 -9.16 -9.53
C GLY A 123 1.39 -9.27 -9.48
N ASP A 124 0.82 -9.82 -10.53
CA ASP A 124 -0.62 -9.98 -10.61
C ASP A 124 -1.08 -11.09 -9.67
N SER A 125 -2.21 -10.86 -9.00
CA SER A 125 -2.90 -11.91 -8.27
C SER A 125 -3.75 -12.72 -9.26
N ASP A 126 -3.90 -14.01 -8.99
CA ASP A 126 -4.73 -14.88 -9.82
C ASP A 126 -6.19 -14.78 -9.37
N PRO A 127 -7.09 -14.20 -10.20
CA PRO A 127 -8.50 -14.09 -9.82
C PRO A 127 -9.16 -15.45 -9.55
N GLU A 128 -8.72 -16.49 -10.22
CA GLU A 128 -9.27 -17.83 -10.01
C GLU A 128 -8.84 -18.40 -8.67
N ALA A 129 -7.66 -18.04 -8.17
CA ALA A 129 -7.20 -18.46 -6.85
C ALA A 129 -8.02 -17.81 -5.74
N ALA A 130 -8.55 -16.61 -5.97
CA ALA A 130 -9.36 -15.87 -5.00
C ALA A 130 -10.84 -16.19 -5.10
N GLY A 131 -11.27 -16.78 -6.21
CA GLY A 131 -12.66 -17.08 -6.50
C GLY A 131 -13.24 -18.29 -5.80
#